data_5b19c3f0cf79e37d3a2f7bd9c58cb9dc
#
_entry.id   5b19c3f0cf79e37d3a2f7bd9c58cb9dc
#
_cell.length_a   1.000
_cell.length_b   1.000
_cell.length_c   1.000
_cell.angle_alpha   90.00
_cell.angle_beta   90.00
_cell.angle_gamma   90.00
#
_symmetry.space_group_name_H-M   'P 1'
#
loop_
_entity.id
_entity.type
_entity.pdbx_description
1 polymer ?
#
loop_
_entity_poly.entity_id
_entity_poly.type
_entity_poly.pdbx_seq_one_letter_code
_entity_poly.pdbx_strand_id
1 'polypeptide(L)'
;MKRGVFALAIVWLSALTIAPDARPQNESLRPAIDNERVTVWSLKASNGEISTQMHACVFIRLMPLVVAYFPKCSNEGWDAGVAGAVVIELKDHPVPPLANASGFPNAFPRPGGTKRLENDKVLVWDYTWTTGVPTPMHFHDKDVVVVYLENGSLKSTTPDRQSVVNDLSPGLIRFNARDRSHTEELVKGKSRAIITELK
;
A
#
# COMPACT_ATOMS: atom_id res chain seq x y z
N MET A 1 47.83 59.98 52.89
CA MET A 1 48.25 58.95 51.92
C MET A 1 47.14 57.93 51.84
N LYS A 2 46.26 57.93 50.78
CA LYS A 2 45.19 56.97 50.56
C LYS A 2 45.55 56.14 49.31
N ARG A 3 45.78 54.87 49.48
CA ARG A 3 46.03 53.90 48.41
C ARG A 3 44.74 53.46 47.79
N GLY A 4 44.47 53.75 46.54
CA GLY A 4 43.35 53.23 45.79
C GLY A 4 43.69 51.83 45.24
N VAL A 5 42.77 50.91 45.48
CA VAL A 5 42.81 49.56 44.94
C VAL A 5 41.98 49.54 43.65
N PHE A 6 42.62 49.32 42.52
CA PHE A 6 41.91 49.07 41.25
C PHE A 6 41.54 47.61 41.17
N ALA A 7 40.25 47.33 41.12
CA ALA A 7 39.74 45.99 40.85
C ALA A 7 39.58 45.81 39.33
N LEU A 8 40.31 44.83 38.78
CA LEU A 8 40.20 44.44 37.38
C LEU A 8 39.01 43.45 37.21
N ALA A 9 37.97 43.90 36.55
CA ALA A 9 36.83 43.02 36.21
C ALA A 9 37.19 42.23 34.94
N ILE A 10 37.35 40.92 35.06
CA ILE A 10 37.51 39.99 33.95
C ILE A 10 36.10 39.62 33.42
N VAL A 11 35.78 40.08 32.21
CA VAL A 11 34.55 39.72 31.50
C VAL A 11 34.80 38.41 30.76
N TRP A 12 34.14 37.32 31.20
CA TRP A 12 34.13 36.08 30.45
C TRP A 12 33.15 36.19 29.28
N LEU A 13 33.63 36.25 28.05
CA LEU A 13 32.80 36.07 26.86
C LEU A 13 32.54 34.58 26.67
N SER A 14 31.33 34.16 27.01
CA SER A 14 30.85 32.78 26.69
C SER A 14 30.53 32.73 25.20
N ALA A 15 31.36 32.07 24.42
CA ALA A 15 31.06 31.76 23.03
C ALA A 15 29.92 30.73 22.99
N LEU A 16 28.71 31.18 22.60
CA LEU A 16 27.62 30.27 22.25
C LEU A 16 28.02 29.53 20.96
N THR A 17 28.46 28.29 21.09
CA THR A 17 28.57 27.38 19.95
C THR A 17 27.16 26.94 19.57
N ILE A 18 26.65 27.53 18.47
CA ILE A 18 25.42 27.03 17.83
C ILE A 18 25.81 25.67 17.23
N ALA A 19 25.29 24.58 17.82
CA ALA A 19 25.39 23.26 17.22
C ALA A 19 24.70 23.29 15.85
N PRO A 20 25.33 22.74 14.79
CA PRO A 20 24.66 22.67 13.51
C PRO A 20 23.35 21.86 13.69
N ASP A 21 22.23 22.42 13.19
CA ASP A 21 20.94 21.75 13.10
C ASP A 21 21.16 20.39 12.45
N ALA A 22 21.01 19.34 13.22
CA ALA A 22 20.97 17.98 12.71
C ALA A 22 19.73 17.90 11.83
N ARG A 23 19.92 18.00 10.50
CA ARG A 23 18.83 17.69 9.55
C ARG A 23 18.29 16.33 9.91
N PRO A 24 16.96 16.18 10.06
CA PRO A 24 16.39 14.87 10.31
C PRO A 24 16.90 13.94 9.22
N GLN A 25 17.55 12.85 9.62
CA GLN A 25 17.94 11.78 8.70
C GLN A 25 16.64 11.29 8.08
N ASN A 26 16.60 11.30 6.75
CA ASN A 26 15.48 10.80 5.97
C ASN A 26 15.28 9.31 6.33
N GLU A 27 14.35 9.02 7.25
CA GLU A 27 14.03 7.64 7.59
C GLU A 27 13.42 6.98 6.36
N SER A 28 14.06 5.92 5.85
CA SER A 28 13.48 5.10 4.81
C SER A 28 12.15 4.52 5.30
N LEU A 29 11.10 4.68 4.51
CA LEU A 29 9.80 4.11 4.83
C LEU A 29 9.91 2.58 4.93
N ARG A 30 9.33 2.02 5.99
CA ARG A 30 9.18 0.56 6.08
C ARG A 30 8.04 0.12 5.16
N PRO A 31 8.23 -0.96 4.38
CA PRO A 31 7.15 -1.50 3.57
C PRO A 31 6.00 -2.00 4.45
N ALA A 32 4.77 -1.81 3.99
CA ALA A 32 3.57 -2.37 4.60
C ALA A 32 3.48 -3.88 4.37
N ILE A 33 4.02 -4.35 3.25
CA ILE A 33 4.13 -5.76 2.88
C ILE A 33 5.49 -5.97 2.21
N ASP A 34 6.17 -7.03 2.59
CA ASP A 34 7.39 -7.51 1.93
C ASP A 34 7.39 -9.04 1.92
N ASN A 35 7.30 -9.63 0.73
CA ASN A 35 7.30 -11.08 0.53
C ASN A 35 8.02 -11.44 -0.79
N GLU A 36 7.98 -12.68 -1.20
CA GLU A 36 8.65 -13.16 -2.42
C GLU A 36 8.12 -12.53 -3.71
N ARG A 37 6.86 -12.06 -3.74
CA ARG A 37 6.19 -11.56 -4.92
C ARG A 37 6.25 -10.04 -5.05
N VAL A 38 6.12 -9.33 -3.93
CA VAL A 38 5.97 -7.87 -3.92
C VAL A 38 6.62 -7.24 -2.70
N THR A 39 7.03 -5.98 -2.87
CA THR A 39 7.23 -5.04 -1.78
C THR A 39 6.20 -3.92 -1.94
N VAL A 40 5.43 -3.61 -0.90
CA VAL A 40 4.35 -2.62 -0.97
C VAL A 40 4.58 -1.51 0.05
N TRP A 41 4.59 -0.26 -0.41
CA TRP A 41 4.69 0.91 0.44
C TRP A 41 3.38 1.70 0.45
N SER A 42 3.00 2.19 1.62
CA SER A 42 1.95 3.19 1.79
C SER A 42 2.59 4.55 1.96
N LEU A 43 2.44 5.42 0.96
CA LEU A 43 2.96 6.79 1.00
C LEU A 43 1.96 7.66 1.78
N LYS A 44 2.25 7.90 3.04
CA LYS A 44 1.58 8.92 3.83
C LYS A 44 2.28 10.26 3.57
N ALA A 45 1.66 11.37 3.94
CA ALA A 45 2.23 12.73 3.81
C ALA A 45 3.49 12.94 4.69
N SER A 46 4.44 12.04 4.61
CA SER A 46 5.72 12.09 5.32
C SER A 46 6.86 12.09 4.32
N ASN A 47 7.91 12.83 4.63
CA ASN A 47 9.11 13.03 3.80
C ASN A 47 10.01 11.78 3.69
N GLY A 48 9.45 10.58 3.79
CA GLY A 48 10.20 9.33 3.70
C GLY A 48 10.45 8.93 2.24
N GLU A 49 11.67 8.53 1.94
CA GLU A 49 12.03 7.92 0.67
C GLU A 49 11.72 6.42 0.70
N ILE A 50 11.09 5.92 -0.38
CA ILE A 50 10.98 4.47 -0.59
C ILE A 50 12.28 3.98 -1.23
N SER A 51 12.82 2.88 -0.71
CA SER A 51 13.97 2.22 -1.32
C SER A 51 13.47 1.10 -2.23
N THR A 52 13.30 1.40 -3.53
CA THR A 52 12.92 0.41 -4.53
C THR A 52 14.16 -0.31 -5.06
N GLN A 53 14.01 -1.57 -5.46
CA GLN A 53 15.04 -2.33 -6.17
C GLN A 53 14.98 -2.09 -7.69
N MET A 54 14.22 -1.08 -8.14
CA MET A 54 14.04 -0.69 -9.53
C MET A 54 13.34 -1.74 -10.40
N HIS A 55 12.62 -2.67 -9.81
CA HIS A 55 11.70 -3.55 -10.53
C HIS A 55 10.50 -2.77 -11.08
N ALA A 56 9.67 -3.44 -11.87
CA ALA A 56 8.39 -2.85 -12.30
C ALA A 56 7.46 -2.58 -11.11
N CYS A 57 6.60 -1.58 -11.22
CA CYS A 57 5.62 -1.35 -10.16
C CYS A 57 4.25 -0.85 -10.66
N VAL A 58 3.25 -1.07 -9.81
CA VAL A 58 1.93 -0.45 -9.89
C VAL A 58 1.86 0.68 -8.88
N PHE A 59 1.48 1.87 -9.35
CA PHE A 59 1.23 3.04 -8.52
C PHE A 59 -0.28 3.27 -8.41
N ILE A 60 -0.76 3.47 -7.20
CA ILE A 60 -2.16 3.73 -6.90
C ILE A 60 -2.23 4.99 -6.04
N ARG A 61 -2.64 6.12 -6.62
CA ARG A 61 -3.00 7.33 -5.87
C ARG A 61 -4.46 7.24 -5.47
N LEU A 62 -4.76 7.46 -4.19
CA LEU A 62 -6.12 7.27 -3.67
C LEU A 62 -7.03 8.46 -3.97
N MET A 63 -6.46 9.68 -4.04
CA MET A 63 -7.26 10.90 -4.20
C MET A 63 -6.51 11.98 -5.02
N PRO A 64 -6.96 12.37 -6.23
CA PRO A 64 -7.93 11.63 -7.04
C PRO A 64 -7.39 10.25 -7.41
N LEU A 65 -8.28 9.28 -7.65
CA LEU A 65 -7.86 7.91 -7.97
C LEU A 65 -7.11 7.87 -9.30
N VAL A 66 -5.86 7.42 -9.25
CA VAL A 66 -5.01 7.14 -10.42
C VAL A 66 -4.38 5.78 -10.24
N VAL A 67 -4.40 4.96 -11.29
CA VAL A 67 -3.68 3.69 -11.36
C VAL A 67 -2.74 3.76 -12.55
N ALA A 68 -1.46 3.53 -12.33
CA ALA A 68 -0.43 3.55 -13.35
C ALA A 68 0.55 2.39 -13.16
N TYR A 69 1.14 1.94 -14.27
CA TYR A 69 2.20 0.94 -14.28
C TYR A 69 3.50 1.57 -14.78
N PHE A 70 4.58 1.26 -14.12
CA PHE A 70 5.92 1.66 -14.51
C PHE A 70 6.78 0.42 -14.69
N PRO A 71 7.42 0.23 -15.86
CA PRO A 71 8.27 -0.92 -16.12
C PRO A 71 9.53 -0.92 -15.25
N LYS A 72 9.86 0.24 -14.67
CA LYS A 72 10.93 0.43 -13.72
C LYS A 72 10.45 1.41 -12.64
N CYS A 73 10.38 0.94 -11.42
CA CYS A 73 10.01 1.75 -10.28
C CYS A 73 11.23 2.57 -9.85
N SER A 74 11.19 3.89 -10.04
CA SER A 74 12.25 4.78 -9.59
C SER A 74 11.69 5.76 -8.56
N ASN A 75 12.52 6.28 -7.68
CA ASN A 75 12.13 7.33 -6.73
C ASN A 75 11.93 8.69 -7.43
N GLU A 76 12.37 8.81 -8.69
CA GLU A 76 12.24 10.03 -9.46
C GLU A 76 10.82 10.20 -9.98
N GLY A 77 10.21 11.32 -9.66
CA GLY A 77 8.85 11.67 -10.11
C GLY A 77 7.72 11.27 -9.16
N TRP A 78 8.01 10.64 -8.03
CA TRP A 78 7.07 10.55 -6.93
C TRP A 78 7.13 11.88 -6.18
N ASP A 79 6.24 12.80 -6.51
CA ASP A 79 6.11 14.02 -5.71
C ASP A 79 5.92 13.61 -4.26
N ALA A 80 6.90 13.97 -3.40
CA ALA A 80 6.84 13.74 -1.95
C ALA A 80 5.59 14.39 -1.30
N GLY A 81 4.82 15.16 -2.07
CA GLY A 81 3.52 15.73 -1.71
C GLY A 81 2.31 14.86 -2.03
N VAL A 82 2.46 13.66 -2.62
CA VAL A 82 1.34 12.76 -2.91
C VAL A 82 0.99 11.95 -1.66
N ALA A 83 0.43 12.62 -0.67
CA ALA A 83 -0.21 11.96 0.45
C ALA A 83 -1.29 10.99 -0.04
N GLY A 84 -1.29 9.77 0.49
CA GLY A 84 -2.32 8.78 0.17
C GLY A 84 -2.09 8.04 -1.15
N ALA A 85 -0.87 7.62 -1.45
CA ALA A 85 -0.58 6.69 -2.53
C ALA A 85 -0.04 5.35 -2.00
N VAL A 86 -0.15 4.33 -2.82
CA VAL A 86 0.40 2.99 -2.60
C VAL A 86 1.26 2.64 -3.80
N VAL A 87 2.46 2.14 -3.53
CA VAL A 87 3.38 1.59 -4.54
C VAL A 87 3.51 0.10 -4.32
N ILE A 88 3.25 -0.68 -5.36
CA ILE A 88 3.40 -2.14 -5.38
C ILE A 88 4.57 -2.45 -6.31
N GLU A 89 5.76 -2.66 -5.79
CA GLU A 89 6.91 -3.12 -6.54
C GLU A 89 6.79 -4.63 -6.78
N LEU A 90 6.92 -5.03 -8.04
CA LEU A 90 6.78 -6.41 -8.49
C LEU A 90 8.16 -7.07 -8.52
N LYS A 91 8.43 -7.99 -7.63
CA LYS A 91 9.69 -8.74 -7.62
C LYS A 91 9.75 -9.66 -8.84
N ASP A 92 10.97 -9.89 -9.36
CA ASP A 92 11.19 -10.79 -10.49
C ASP A 92 11.06 -12.27 -10.08
N HIS A 93 9.87 -12.63 -9.65
CA HIS A 93 9.49 -13.98 -9.26
C HIS A 93 8.12 -14.31 -9.84
N PRO A 94 8.03 -14.45 -11.21
CA PRO A 94 6.76 -14.74 -11.84
C PRO A 94 6.28 -16.13 -11.44
N VAL A 95 5.00 -16.22 -11.11
CA VAL A 95 4.36 -17.49 -10.77
C VAL A 95 3.12 -17.64 -11.62
N PRO A 96 3.08 -18.63 -12.53
CA PRO A 96 1.94 -18.78 -13.41
C PRO A 96 0.63 -18.98 -12.63
N PRO A 97 -0.51 -18.53 -13.18
CA PRO A 97 -1.82 -18.78 -12.59
C PRO A 97 -2.02 -20.28 -12.33
N LEU A 98 -2.71 -20.60 -11.24
CA LEU A 98 -3.08 -21.97 -10.95
C LEU A 98 -4.21 -22.46 -11.87
N ALA A 99 -4.13 -23.72 -12.27
CA ALA A 99 -5.26 -24.36 -12.90
C ALA A 99 -6.44 -24.43 -11.92
N ASN A 100 -7.59 -23.95 -12.34
CA ASN A 100 -8.77 -23.93 -11.50
C ASN A 100 -9.45 -25.31 -11.47
N ALA A 101 -9.20 -26.08 -10.43
CA ALA A 101 -9.85 -27.36 -10.16
C ALA A 101 -10.95 -27.25 -9.10
N SER A 102 -11.31 -26.05 -8.64
CA SER A 102 -12.24 -25.84 -7.52
C SER A 102 -13.70 -26.10 -7.87
N GLY A 103 -14.07 -26.09 -9.16
CA GLY A 103 -15.46 -26.13 -9.62
C GLY A 103 -16.19 -24.77 -9.53
N PHE A 104 -15.55 -23.73 -9.00
CA PHE A 104 -16.10 -22.37 -8.95
C PHE A 104 -15.50 -21.51 -10.09
N PRO A 105 -16.17 -20.44 -10.55
CA PRO A 105 -15.59 -19.52 -11.51
C PRO A 105 -14.35 -18.83 -10.94
N ASN A 106 -13.44 -18.37 -11.80
CA ASN A 106 -12.34 -17.52 -11.37
C ASN A 106 -12.86 -16.21 -10.76
N ALA A 107 -12.05 -15.61 -9.87
CA ALA A 107 -12.41 -14.37 -9.16
C ALA A 107 -12.72 -13.21 -10.10
N PHE A 108 -12.05 -13.14 -11.24
CA PHE A 108 -12.26 -12.10 -12.25
C PHE A 108 -12.22 -12.69 -13.68
N PRO A 109 -12.96 -12.06 -14.64
CA PRO A 109 -13.86 -10.91 -14.46
C PRO A 109 -15.16 -11.28 -13.72
N ARG A 110 -15.72 -10.34 -12.96
CA ARG A 110 -17.02 -10.49 -12.31
C ARG A 110 -17.81 -9.17 -12.26
N PRO A 111 -19.15 -9.18 -12.12
CA PRO A 111 -19.96 -7.97 -11.95
C PRO A 111 -19.43 -7.10 -10.79
N GLY A 112 -19.45 -5.77 -10.97
CA GLY A 112 -18.88 -4.81 -10.03
C GLY A 112 -17.40 -4.50 -10.26
N GLY A 113 -16.71 -5.25 -11.13
CA GLY A 113 -15.32 -5.04 -11.50
C GLY A 113 -15.15 -4.30 -12.83
N THR A 114 -14.34 -3.24 -12.82
CA THR A 114 -13.87 -2.53 -14.02
C THR A 114 -12.39 -2.74 -14.17
N LYS A 115 -11.96 -3.27 -15.31
CA LYS A 115 -10.53 -3.42 -15.61
C LYS A 115 -9.88 -2.06 -15.82
N ARG A 116 -8.84 -1.74 -15.04
CA ARG A 116 -8.09 -0.48 -15.10
C ARG A 116 -6.80 -0.60 -15.88
N LEU A 117 -6.14 -1.75 -15.80
CA LEU A 117 -4.85 -2.00 -16.42
C LEU A 117 -4.66 -3.49 -16.63
N GLU A 118 -4.00 -3.85 -17.75
CA GLU A 118 -3.54 -5.20 -18.02
C GLU A 118 -2.25 -5.16 -18.81
N ASN A 119 -1.27 -5.98 -18.40
CA ASN A 119 -0.05 -6.27 -19.13
C ASN A 119 0.41 -7.69 -18.83
N ASP A 120 1.66 -8.02 -19.18
CA ASP A 120 2.28 -9.32 -18.96
C ASP A 120 2.51 -9.67 -17.47
N LYS A 121 2.62 -8.68 -16.59
CA LYS A 121 2.93 -8.85 -15.16
C LYS A 121 1.71 -8.76 -14.25
N VAL A 122 0.73 -7.94 -14.61
CA VAL A 122 -0.42 -7.65 -13.73
C VAL A 122 -1.72 -7.47 -14.48
N LEU A 123 -2.82 -7.67 -13.75
CA LEU A 123 -4.18 -7.31 -14.14
C LEU A 123 -4.83 -6.55 -12.98
N VAL A 124 -5.24 -5.30 -13.21
CA VAL A 124 -5.74 -4.41 -12.15
C VAL A 124 -7.21 -4.12 -12.34
N TRP A 125 -7.98 -4.37 -11.31
CA TRP A 125 -9.42 -4.18 -11.21
C TRP A 125 -9.76 -3.07 -10.22
N ASP A 126 -10.75 -2.27 -10.55
CA ASP A 126 -11.47 -1.38 -9.65
C ASP A 126 -12.80 -2.07 -9.33
N TYR A 127 -12.93 -2.53 -8.10
CA TYR A 127 -14.05 -3.36 -7.69
C TYR A 127 -14.88 -2.71 -6.59
N THR A 128 -16.20 -2.75 -6.76
CA THR A 128 -17.16 -2.22 -5.77
C THR A 128 -18.09 -3.32 -5.32
N TRP A 129 -18.19 -3.53 -4.00
CA TRP A 129 -19.17 -4.42 -3.40
C TRP A 129 -20.50 -3.72 -3.18
N THR A 130 -21.60 -4.40 -3.47
CA THR A 130 -22.95 -3.91 -3.22
C THR A 130 -23.46 -4.44 -1.88
N THR A 131 -23.97 -3.57 -1.02
CA THR A 131 -24.49 -3.97 0.29
C THR A 131 -25.60 -5.00 0.16
N GLY A 132 -25.52 -6.08 0.94
CA GLY A 132 -26.51 -7.16 0.96
C GLY A 132 -26.51 -8.05 -0.29
N VAL A 133 -25.54 -7.88 -1.20
CA VAL A 133 -25.39 -8.73 -2.39
C VAL A 133 -24.08 -9.49 -2.27
N PRO A 134 -24.09 -10.75 -1.81
CA PRO A 134 -22.87 -11.55 -1.77
C PRO A 134 -22.31 -11.77 -3.17
N THR A 135 -20.98 -11.77 -3.29
CA THR A 135 -20.34 -12.23 -4.53
C THR A 135 -20.62 -13.71 -4.71
N PRO A 136 -20.70 -14.22 -5.95
CA PRO A 136 -20.67 -15.66 -6.17
C PRO A 136 -19.43 -16.27 -5.52
N MET A 137 -19.53 -17.53 -5.07
CA MET A 137 -18.35 -18.30 -4.69
C MET A 137 -17.38 -18.33 -5.87
N HIS A 138 -16.12 -17.98 -5.65
CA HIS A 138 -15.12 -17.84 -6.71
C HIS A 138 -13.74 -18.29 -6.25
N PHE A 139 -12.90 -18.64 -7.20
CA PHE A 139 -11.54 -19.13 -7.00
C PHE A 139 -10.50 -18.09 -7.42
N HIS A 140 -9.52 -17.87 -6.58
CA HIS A 140 -8.35 -17.05 -6.89
C HIS A 140 -7.21 -17.91 -7.45
N ASP A 141 -7.02 -17.84 -8.75
CA ASP A 141 -5.92 -18.52 -9.48
C ASP A 141 -4.59 -17.75 -9.39
N LYS A 142 -4.62 -16.49 -8.93
CA LYS A 142 -3.47 -15.57 -8.79
C LYS A 142 -3.39 -14.99 -7.39
N ASP A 143 -2.17 -14.64 -6.98
CA ASP A 143 -1.96 -13.79 -5.81
C ASP A 143 -2.50 -12.39 -6.09
N VAL A 144 -3.05 -11.74 -5.07
CA VAL A 144 -3.60 -10.40 -5.20
C VAL A 144 -3.12 -9.45 -4.11
N VAL A 145 -2.84 -8.20 -4.52
CA VAL A 145 -2.72 -7.07 -3.60
C VAL A 145 -4.01 -6.27 -3.68
N VAL A 146 -4.65 -6.05 -2.53
CA VAL A 146 -5.91 -5.30 -2.42
C VAL A 146 -5.64 -4.01 -1.66
N VAL A 147 -6.03 -2.87 -2.26
CA VAL A 147 -5.97 -1.55 -1.64
C VAL A 147 -7.40 -1.03 -1.50
N TYR A 148 -7.90 -0.97 -0.26
CA TYR A 148 -9.25 -0.51 0.02
C TYR A 148 -9.35 1.02 -0.02
N LEU A 149 -10.47 1.52 -0.57
CA LEU A 149 -10.72 2.94 -0.79
C LEU A 149 -11.81 3.51 0.12
N GLU A 150 -12.61 2.65 0.77
CA GLU A 150 -13.81 3.02 1.52
C GLU A 150 -13.81 2.38 2.91
N ASN A 151 -14.61 2.95 3.84
CA ASN A 151 -14.84 2.39 5.16
C ASN A 151 -16.03 1.43 5.13
N GLY A 152 -15.83 0.22 5.63
CA GLY A 152 -16.89 -0.78 5.69
C GLY A 152 -16.46 -2.04 6.40
N SER A 153 -17.30 -3.07 6.34
CA SER A 153 -16.97 -4.40 6.85
C SER A 153 -17.38 -5.45 5.83
N LEU A 154 -16.44 -6.29 5.41
CA LEU A 154 -16.66 -7.42 4.52
C LEU A 154 -16.63 -8.73 5.29
N LYS A 155 -17.68 -9.51 5.15
CA LYS A 155 -17.74 -10.90 5.56
C LYS A 155 -17.24 -11.77 4.42
N SER A 156 -16.19 -12.53 4.66
CA SER A 156 -15.67 -13.56 3.75
C SER A 156 -16.09 -14.92 4.26
N THR A 157 -16.61 -15.79 3.37
CA THR A 157 -17.09 -17.13 3.72
C THR A 157 -16.47 -18.15 2.76
N THR A 158 -15.80 -19.15 3.31
CA THR A 158 -15.17 -20.26 2.58
C THR A 158 -16.18 -21.35 2.19
N PRO A 159 -15.84 -22.30 1.29
CA PRO A 159 -16.75 -23.38 0.88
C PRO A 159 -17.22 -24.28 2.04
N ASP A 160 -16.42 -24.46 3.07
CA ASP A 160 -16.74 -25.17 4.31
C ASP A 160 -17.57 -24.34 5.29
N ARG A 161 -18.07 -23.17 4.85
CA ARG A 161 -18.94 -22.24 5.60
C ARG A 161 -18.28 -21.55 6.80
N GLN A 162 -16.95 -21.56 6.90
CA GLN A 162 -16.26 -20.72 7.86
C GLN A 162 -16.33 -19.27 7.41
N SER A 163 -16.63 -18.36 8.33
CA SER A 163 -16.78 -16.93 8.01
C SER A 163 -15.92 -16.06 8.91
N VAL A 164 -15.37 -15.00 8.33
CA VAL A 164 -14.67 -13.94 9.05
C VAL A 164 -15.18 -12.59 8.56
N VAL A 165 -15.40 -11.65 9.49
CA VAL A 165 -15.73 -10.27 9.18
C VAL A 165 -14.48 -9.42 9.34
N ASN A 166 -14.15 -8.66 8.31
CA ASN A 166 -12.98 -7.80 8.25
C ASN A 166 -13.42 -6.34 8.15
N ASP A 167 -12.99 -5.51 9.09
CA ASP A 167 -13.16 -4.07 8.98
C ASP A 167 -12.18 -3.48 7.98
N LEU A 168 -12.66 -2.52 7.22
CA LEU A 168 -11.96 -1.87 6.11
C LEU A 168 -11.83 -0.39 6.40
N SER A 169 -10.74 0.19 5.89
CA SER A 169 -10.51 1.63 5.91
C SER A 169 -9.77 2.06 4.64
N PRO A 170 -9.91 3.33 4.21
CA PRO A 170 -9.13 3.85 3.10
C PRO A 170 -7.63 3.69 3.33
N GLY A 171 -6.92 3.15 2.34
CA GLY A 171 -5.49 2.88 2.42
C GLY A 171 -5.12 1.60 3.15
N LEU A 172 -6.08 0.80 3.63
CA LEU A 172 -5.80 -0.55 4.11
C LEU A 172 -5.31 -1.42 2.94
N ILE A 173 -4.17 -2.10 3.15
CA ILE A 173 -3.53 -2.95 2.15
C ILE A 173 -3.54 -4.39 2.65
N ARG A 174 -3.86 -5.33 1.75
CA ARG A 174 -3.77 -6.77 2.03
C ARG A 174 -3.11 -7.49 0.87
N PHE A 175 -2.24 -8.41 1.19
CA PHE A 175 -1.80 -9.45 0.27
C PHE A 175 -2.60 -10.71 0.55
N ASN A 176 -3.13 -11.31 -0.48
CA ASN A 176 -3.83 -12.58 -0.38
C ASN A 176 -3.24 -13.55 -1.40
N ALA A 177 -2.72 -14.66 -0.90
CA ALA A 177 -2.19 -15.72 -1.75
C ALA A 177 -3.30 -16.34 -2.61
N ARG A 178 -2.92 -16.86 -3.77
CA ARG A 178 -3.75 -17.70 -4.63
C ARG A 178 -4.16 -19.03 -3.95
N ASP A 179 -4.87 -19.89 -4.64
CA ASP A 179 -5.38 -21.19 -4.17
C ASP A 179 -6.38 -21.06 -3.03
N ARG A 180 -7.36 -20.17 -3.21
CA ARG A 180 -8.43 -19.99 -2.24
C ARG A 180 -9.76 -19.75 -2.93
N SER A 181 -10.80 -20.27 -2.33
CA SER A 181 -12.20 -20.02 -2.76
C SER A 181 -12.98 -19.38 -1.65
N HIS A 182 -13.79 -18.38 -1.98
CA HIS A 182 -14.68 -17.72 -1.04
C HIS A 182 -15.79 -16.94 -1.74
N THR A 183 -16.78 -16.55 -0.96
CA THR A 183 -17.73 -15.48 -1.26
C THR A 183 -17.46 -14.30 -0.33
N GLU A 184 -17.82 -13.10 -0.75
CA GLU A 184 -17.69 -11.88 0.04
C GLU A 184 -19.03 -11.15 0.09
N GLU A 185 -19.40 -10.64 1.25
CA GLU A 185 -20.62 -9.86 1.50
C GLU A 185 -20.28 -8.57 2.23
N LEU A 186 -20.71 -7.44 1.68
CA LEU A 186 -20.63 -6.16 2.37
C LEU A 186 -21.72 -6.09 3.43
N VAL A 187 -21.33 -6.21 4.72
CA VAL A 187 -22.25 -6.26 5.86
C VAL A 187 -22.40 -4.91 6.56
N LYS A 188 -21.49 -3.95 6.29
CA LYS A 188 -21.55 -2.61 6.88
C LYS A 188 -20.81 -1.60 6.01
N GLY A 189 -21.33 -0.37 5.92
CA GLY A 189 -20.68 0.77 5.28
C GLY A 189 -20.62 0.66 3.77
N LYS A 190 -19.49 1.03 3.19
CA LYS A 190 -19.19 0.95 1.76
C LYS A 190 -17.91 0.15 1.56
N SER A 191 -17.75 -0.47 0.40
CA SER A 191 -16.51 -1.12 0.04
C SER A 191 -16.22 -0.95 -1.44
N ARG A 192 -15.07 -0.38 -1.72
CA ARG A 192 -14.44 -0.29 -3.04
C ARG A 192 -12.95 -0.53 -2.86
N ALA A 193 -12.33 -1.21 -3.79
CA ALA A 193 -10.90 -1.48 -3.73
C ALA A 193 -10.28 -1.50 -5.13
N ILE A 194 -8.99 -1.20 -5.19
CA ILE A 194 -8.14 -1.55 -6.31
C ILE A 194 -7.51 -2.91 -5.99
N ILE A 195 -7.74 -3.88 -6.88
CA ILE A 195 -7.28 -5.26 -6.76
C ILE A 195 -6.28 -5.51 -7.87
N THR A 196 -5.03 -5.77 -7.50
CA THR A 196 -3.93 -6.10 -8.43
C THR A 196 -3.67 -7.59 -8.38
N GLU A 197 -4.06 -8.31 -9.45
CA GLU A 197 -3.70 -9.73 -9.66
C GLU A 197 -2.28 -9.79 -10.22
N LEU A 198 -1.42 -10.65 -9.66
CA LEU A 198 -0.03 -10.86 -10.06
C LEU A 198 0.04 -12.05 -11.03
N LYS A 199 0.58 -11.82 -12.22
CA LYS A 199 0.75 -12.85 -13.27
C LYS A 199 2.09 -13.58 -13.13
#